data_7bce26c51df94ebda0e7ddf5efa17e52
#
_entry.id   7bce26c51df94ebda0e7ddf5efa17e52
#
_cell.length_a   1.000
_cell.length_b   1.000
_cell.length_c   1.000
_cell.angle_alpha   90.00
_cell.angle_beta   90.00
_cell.angle_gamma   90.00
#
_symmetry.space_group_name_H-M   'P 1'
#
loop_
_entity.id
_entity.type
_entity.pdbx_description
1 polymer ?
#
loop_
_entity_poly.entity_id
_entity_poly.type
_entity_poly.pdbx_seq_one_letter_code
_entity_poly.pdbx_strand_id
1 'polypeptide(L)'
;MSTTVRYFGKIKSPEALRELRDELQEIAQVSGWAYEKVDHLFTQAENPDTPRLTLKGIRLTLSKSMSPLQMTFDKDGYLSHIYYETVMTENPLRAGVEKTTQVLHQVHTSTTWKGKDPQDHIRLVKLLDYLKKKYVPNLEVIDNTGYWSGRDESVFQVKSLQLTSR
;
A
#
# COMPACT_ATOMS: atom_id res chain seq x y z
N MET A 1 -14.22 -11.43 10.00
CA MET A 1 -13.61 -11.49 8.65
C MET A 1 -12.83 -10.23 8.36
N SER A 2 -11.69 -10.37 7.73
CA SER A 2 -10.90 -9.22 7.29
C SER A 2 -11.43 -8.67 5.97
N THR A 3 -11.46 -7.36 5.84
CA THR A 3 -11.73 -6.69 4.58
C THR A 3 -10.41 -6.37 3.88
N THR A 4 -10.41 -6.46 2.56
CA THR A 4 -9.24 -6.19 1.74
C THR A 4 -9.58 -5.14 0.70
N VAL A 5 -8.74 -4.11 0.63
CA VAL A 5 -8.85 -3.05 -0.37
C VAL A 5 -7.55 -3.01 -1.16
N ARG A 6 -7.68 -3.11 -2.48
CA ARG A 6 -6.57 -2.96 -3.42
C ARG A 6 -6.75 -1.65 -4.16
N TYR A 7 -5.69 -0.91 -4.28
CA TYR A 7 -5.74 0.40 -4.94
C TYR A 7 -4.50 0.63 -5.79
N PHE A 8 -4.69 1.29 -6.93
CA PHE A 8 -3.63 1.58 -7.87
C PHE A 8 -3.94 2.86 -8.65
N GLY A 9 -2.90 3.52 -9.12
CA GLY A 9 -3.04 4.77 -9.86
C GLY A 9 -1.71 5.48 -10.01
N LYS A 10 -1.78 6.67 -10.59
CA LYS A 10 -0.61 7.52 -10.84
C LYS A 10 -0.81 8.89 -10.20
N ILE A 11 0.21 9.38 -9.52
CA ILE A 11 0.20 10.74 -8.97
C ILE A 11 0.13 11.77 -10.11
N LYS A 12 -0.59 12.83 -9.87
CA LYS A 12 -0.85 13.88 -10.85
C LYS A 12 0.43 14.58 -11.34
N SER A 13 1.38 14.83 -10.43
CA SER A 13 2.65 15.51 -10.72
C SER A 13 3.65 15.28 -9.58
N PRO A 14 4.96 15.56 -9.79
CA PRO A 14 5.93 15.54 -8.69
C PRO A 14 5.61 16.54 -7.58
N GLU A 15 5.07 17.69 -7.91
CA GLU A 15 4.62 18.68 -6.93
C GLU A 15 3.44 18.16 -6.10
N ALA A 16 2.50 17.47 -6.75
CA ALA A 16 1.37 16.84 -6.07
C ALA A 16 1.83 15.78 -5.07
N LEU A 17 2.88 15.04 -5.39
CA LEU A 17 3.46 14.07 -4.46
C LEU A 17 3.99 14.73 -3.19
N ARG A 18 4.68 15.85 -3.33
CA ARG A 18 5.18 16.62 -2.19
C ARG A 18 4.04 17.14 -1.33
N GLU A 19 3.03 17.73 -1.95
CA GLU A 19 1.84 18.23 -1.25
C GLU A 19 1.08 17.10 -0.55
N LEU A 20 0.93 15.94 -1.19
CA LEU A 20 0.30 14.76 -0.61
C LEU A 20 1.03 14.31 0.65
N ARG A 21 2.35 14.22 0.60
CA ARG A 21 3.16 13.83 1.76
C ARG A 21 2.96 14.77 2.94
N ASP A 22 3.02 16.07 2.68
CA ASP A 22 2.89 17.07 3.73
C ASP A 22 1.47 17.06 4.33
N GLU A 23 0.46 16.97 3.50
CA GLU A 23 -0.93 16.95 3.95
C GLU A 23 -1.28 15.68 4.73
N LEU A 24 -0.85 14.52 4.27
CA LEU A 24 -1.08 13.27 4.99
C LEU A 24 -0.32 13.23 6.31
N GLN A 25 0.86 13.82 6.38
CA GLN A 25 1.56 13.99 7.64
C GLN A 25 0.77 14.85 8.63
N GLU A 26 0.22 15.97 8.19
CA GLU A 26 -0.61 16.83 9.02
C GLU A 26 -1.87 16.09 9.51
N ILE A 27 -2.54 15.40 8.62
CA ILE A 27 -3.73 14.61 8.97
C ILE A 27 -3.38 13.54 10.01
N ALA A 28 -2.25 12.86 9.84
CA ALA A 28 -1.80 11.84 10.79
C ALA A 28 -1.51 12.45 12.15
N GLN A 29 -0.84 13.58 12.21
CA GLN A 29 -0.52 14.29 13.46
C GLN A 29 -1.79 14.73 14.20
N VAL A 30 -2.74 15.32 13.49
CA VAL A 30 -4.00 15.78 14.09
C VAL A 30 -4.87 14.58 14.54
N SER A 31 -4.87 13.50 13.79
CA SER A 31 -5.68 12.31 14.07
C SER A 31 -5.03 11.36 15.08
N GLY A 32 -3.78 11.58 15.44
CA GLY A 32 -3.04 10.67 16.32
C GLY A 32 -2.61 9.37 15.64
N TRP A 33 -2.51 9.35 14.31
CA TRP A 33 -2.07 8.19 13.56
C TRP A 33 -0.55 8.14 13.49
N ALA A 34 0.00 6.93 13.52
CA ALA A 34 1.41 6.72 13.22
C ALA A 34 1.66 6.92 11.73
N TYR A 35 2.78 7.51 11.39
CA TYR A 35 3.18 7.70 10.01
C TYR A 35 4.67 7.52 9.82
N GLU A 36 5.06 7.17 8.60
CA GLU A 36 6.45 7.04 8.19
C GLU A 36 6.61 7.66 6.80
N LYS A 37 7.49 8.65 6.67
CA LYS A 37 7.86 9.18 5.36
C LYS A 37 8.80 8.20 4.67
N VAL A 38 8.53 7.92 3.41
CA VAL A 38 9.32 6.98 2.60
C VAL A 38 10.03 7.75 1.50
N ASP A 39 11.35 7.62 1.49
CA ASP A 39 12.20 8.17 0.44
C ASP A 39 13.42 7.24 0.32
N HIS A 40 13.24 6.15 -0.40
CA HIS A 40 14.24 5.09 -0.50
C HIS A 40 14.71 4.89 -1.93
N LEU A 41 16.03 4.71 -2.06
CA LEU A 41 16.68 4.25 -3.25
C LEU A 41 17.13 2.80 -3.01
N PHE A 42 16.54 1.88 -3.76
CA PHE A 42 16.87 0.46 -3.65
C PHE A 42 17.89 0.09 -4.73
N THR A 43 19.00 -0.49 -4.32
CA THR A 43 20.02 -1.01 -5.22
C THR A 43 20.21 -2.49 -4.96
N GLN A 44 20.39 -3.26 -6.04
CA GLN A 44 20.88 -4.63 -5.90
C GLN A 44 22.39 -4.58 -5.80
N ALA A 45 22.92 -4.87 -4.63
CA ALA A 45 24.35 -4.75 -4.34
C ALA A 45 25.24 -5.66 -5.21
N GLU A 46 24.66 -6.76 -5.70
CA GLU A 46 25.41 -7.76 -6.50
C GLU A 46 25.42 -7.46 -8.00
N ASN A 47 24.62 -6.52 -8.48
CA ASN A 47 24.59 -6.16 -9.90
C ASN A 47 24.42 -4.66 -10.08
N PRO A 48 25.53 -3.92 -10.24
CA PRO A 48 25.48 -2.45 -10.39
C PRO A 48 24.80 -1.97 -11.68
N ASP A 49 24.58 -2.86 -12.64
CA ASP A 49 23.91 -2.53 -13.90
C ASP A 49 22.38 -2.64 -13.82
N THR A 50 21.84 -3.15 -12.70
CA THR A 50 20.38 -3.18 -12.51
C THR A 50 19.83 -1.78 -12.28
N PRO A 51 18.64 -1.48 -12.83
CA PRO A 51 18.00 -0.19 -12.59
C PRO A 51 17.79 0.06 -11.10
N ARG A 52 18.09 1.26 -10.66
CA ARG A 52 17.80 1.69 -9.28
C ARG A 52 16.30 1.87 -9.13
N LEU A 53 15.73 1.24 -8.11
CA LEU A 53 14.32 1.38 -7.78
C LEU A 53 14.15 2.48 -6.74
N THR A 54 13.29 3.45 -7.03
CA THR A 54 12.96 4.52 -6.08
C THR A 54 11.54 4.39 -5.59
N LEU A 55 11.34 4.71 -4.32
CA LEU A 55 10.02 4.69 -3.70
C LEU A 55 9.91 5.93 -2.81
N LYS A 56 8.94 6.79 -3.11
CA LYS A 56 8.69 8.03 -2.38
C LYS A 56 7.23 8.15 -1.99
N GLY A 57 6.99 8.61 -0.79
CA GLY A 57 5.65 8.85 -0.30
C GLY A 57 5.53 8.76 1.21
N ILE A 58 4.44 8.19 1.68
CA ILE A 58 4.14 8.10 3.09
C ILE A 58 3.34 6.84 3.39
N ARG A 59 3.58 6.24 4.55
CA ARG A 59 2.78 5.16 5.13
C ARG A 59 2.03 5.69 6.34
N LEU A 60 0.75 5.37 6.44
CA LEU A 60 -0.11 5.76 7.56
C LEU A 60 -0.67 4.51 8.23
N THR A 61 -0.62 4.48 9.56
CA THR A 61 -1.28 3.43 10.34
C THR A 61 -2.44 4.05 11.09
N LEU A 62 -3.66 3.80 10.61
CA LEU A 62 -4.88 4.38 11.17
C LEU A 62 -5.31 3.70 12.47
N SER A 63 -5.00 2.40 12.61
CA SER A 63 -5.21 1.68 13.86
C SER A 63 -4.25 0.49 13.95
N LYS A 64 -4.13 -0.08 15.16
CA LYS A 64 -3.25 -1.23 15.40
C LYS A 64 -3.76 -2.54 14.78
N SER A 65 -5.05 -2.60 14.44
CA SER A 65 -5.69 -3.82 13.91
C SER A 65 -5.66 -3.92 12.39
N MET A 66 -5.01 -2.98 11.71
CA MET A 66 -4.98 -2.92 10.26
C MET A 66 -3.57 -2.74 9.72
N SER A 67 -3.37 -3.13 8.48
CA SER A 67 -2.11 -2.86 7.78
C SER A 67 -1.97 -1.37 7.46
N PRO A 68 -0.74 -0.86 7.31
CA PRO A 68 -0.54 0.53 6.93
C PRO A 68 -1.13 0.84 5.54
N LEU A 69 -1.71 2.03 5.41
CA LEU A 69 -2.03 2.59 4.11
C LEU A 69 -0.74 3.09 3.47
N GLN A 70 -0.38 2.54 2.32
CA GLN A 70 0.84 2.92 1.62
C GLN A 70 0.51 3.83 0.43
N MET A 71 0.87 5.09 0.56
CA MET A 71 0.85 6.05 -0.54
C MET A 71 2.29 6.30 -0.99
N THR A 72 2.85 5.28 -1.61
CA THR A 72 4.23 5.27 -2.09
C THR A 72 4.26 5.10 -3.60
N PHE A 73 5.10 5.90 -4.26
CA PHE A 73 5.12 6.04 -5.71
C PHE A 73 6.52 5.76 -6.26
N ASP A 74 6.58 5.15 -7.42
CA ASP A 74 7.83 4.92 -8.13
C ASP A 74 8.34 6.20 -8.82
N LYS A 75 9.45 6.08 -9.55
CA LYS A 75 10.05 7.20 -10.29
C LYS A 75 9.12 7.80 -11.35
N ASP A 76 8.21 7.00 -11.89
CA ASP A 76 7.27 7.41 -12.92
C ASP A 76 5.93 7.89 -12.34
N GLY A 77 5.79 7.89 -11.02
CA GLY A 77 4.62 8.37 -10.31
C GLY A 77 3.53 7.34 -10.09
N TYR A 78 3.77 6.07 -10.39
CA TYR A 78 2.78 5.01 -10.14
C TYR A 78 2.84 4.55 -8.69
N LEU A 79 1.67 4.32 -8.09
CA LEU A 79 1.57 3.62 -6.80
C LEU A 79 2.30 2.30 -6.90
N SER A 80 3.24 2.07 -6.00
CA SER A 80 4.01 0.84 -6.00
C SER A 80 4.50 0.49 -4.61
N HIS A 81 4.91 -0.75 -4.45
CA HIS A 81 5.63 -1.22 -3.28
C HIS A 81 6.75 -2.16 -3.71
N ILE A 82 7.75 -2.26 -2.86
CA ILE A 82 8.92 -3.10 -3.11
C ILE A 82 8.98 -4.17 -2.03
N TYR A 83 9.23 -5.39 -2.45
CA TYR A 83 9.44 -6.51 -1.54
C TYR A 83 10.68 -7.31 -1.95
N TYR A 84 11.23 -8.03 -0.98
CA TYR A 84 12.36 -8.91 -1.20
C TYR A 84 11.88 -10.34 -1.35
N GLU A 85 12.41 -11.04 -2.35
CA GLU A 85 12.23 -12.47 -2.51
C GLU A 85 13.57 -13.16 -2.26
N THR A 86 13.56 -14.18 -1.41
CA THR A 86 14.73 -15.01 -1.16
C THR A 86 14.74 -16.16 -2.14
N VAL A 87 15.73 -16.18 -3.03
CA VAL A 87 15.94 -17.25 -4.01
C VAL A 87 17.09 -18.11 -3.57
N MET A 88 16.85 -19.42 -3.45
CA MET A 88 17.90 -20.41 -3.14
C MET A 88 18.36 -21.04 -4.44
N THR A 89 19.65 -20.93 -4.72
CA THR A 89 20.26 -21.58 -5.90
C THR A 89 21.28 -22.62 -5.44
N GLU A 90 21.17 -23.84 -5.99
CA GLU A 90 22.19 -24.87 -5.82
C GLU A 90 23.41 -24.52 -6.68
N ASN A 91 24.61 -24.66 -6.09
CA ASN A 91 25.82 -24.54 -6.85
C ASN A 91 26.16 -25.89 -7.47
N PRO A 92 26.09 -26.04 -8.81
CA PRO A 92 26.34 -27.33 -9.47
C PRO A 92 27.78 -27.82 -9.33
N LEU A 93 28.73 -26.95 -8.94
CA LEU A 93 30.13 -27.28 -8.77
C LEU A 93 30.47 -27.77 -7.37
N ARG A 94 29.57 -27.60 -6.40
CA ARG A 94 29.74 -28.03 -5.02
C ARG A 94 28.44 -28.64 -4.53
N ALA A 95 28.36 -29.93 -4.50
CA ALA A 95 27.19 -30.66 -3.99
C ALA A 95 26.90 -30.23 -2.52
N GLY A 96 25.68 -29.73 -2.27
CA GLY A 96 25.21 -29.35 -0.95
C GLY A 96 25.45 -27.92 -0.52
N VAL A 97 26.01 -27.04 -1.38
CA VAL A 97 26.13 -25.60 -1.08
C VAL A 97 24.98 -24.83 -1.75
N GLU A 98 24.07 -24.36 -0.91
CA GLU A 98 22.97 -23.47 -1.36
C GLU A 98 23.42 -22.01 -1.25
N LYS A 99 23.29 -21.25 -2.33
CA LYS A 99 23.51 -19.81 -2.32
C LYS A 99 22.15 -19.10 -2.20
N THR A 100 21.99 -18.34 -1.12
CA THR A 100 20.79 -17.55 -0.86
C THR A 100 21.00 -16.14 -1.41
N THR A 101 20.14 -15.74 -2.35
CA THR A 101 20.18 -14.39 -2.94
C THR A 101 18.85 -13.70 -2.67
N GLN A 102 18.90 -12.45 -2.22
CA GLN A 102 17.71 -11.61 -2.09
C GLN A 102 17.49 -10.85 -3.39
N VAL A 103 16.33 -11.02 -3.99
CA VAL A 103 15.92 -10.31 -5.21
C VAL A 103 14.86 -9.28 -4.86
N LEU A 104 15.07 -8.06 -5.36
CA LEU A 104 14.11 -6.97 -5.20
C LEU A 104 13.04 -7.05 -6.29
N HIS A 105 11.79 -7.05 -5.86
CA HIS A 105 10.65 -6.97 -6.77
C HIS A 105 9.86 -5.70 -6.51
N GLN A 106 9.58 -4.97 -7.58
CA GLN A 106 8.71 -3.80 -7.55
C GLN A 106 7.37 -4.14 -8.20
N VAL A 107 6.30 -3.92 -7.46
CA VAL A 107 4.93 -4.10 -7.97
C VAL A 107 4.35 -2.73 -8.27
N HIS A 108 4.11 -2.48 -9.56
CA HIS A 108 3.72 -1.16 -10.07
C HIS A 108 2.23 -0.84 -9.98
N THR A 109 1.40 -1.83 -9.73
CA THR A 109 -0.02 -1.71 -10.05
C THR A 109 -0.95 -1.66 -8.85
N SER A 110 -0.54 -2.12 -7.69
CA SER A 110 -1.46 -2.07 -6.54
C SER A 110 -0.74 -2.20 -5.21
N THR A 111 -1.27 -1.49 -4.23
CA THR A 111 -1.01 -1.77 -2.83
C THR A 111 -2.26 -2.35 -2.21
N THR A 112 -2.11 -3.13 -1.16
CA THR A 112 -3.21 -3.82 -0.50
C THR A 112 -3.29 -3.38 0.95
N TRP A 113 -4.47 -2.97 1.35
CA TRP A 113 -4.80 -2.67 2.75
C TRP A 113 -5.68 -3.79 3.31
N LYS A 114 -5.45 -4.17 4.55
CA LYS A 114 -6.24 -5.19 5.26
C LYS A 114 -6.65 -4.68 6.62
N GLY A 115 -7.93 -4.86 6.95
CA GLY A 115 -8.48 -4.44 8.25
C GLY A 115 -9.68 -5.28 8.65
N LYS A 116 -10.11 -5.14 9.88
CA LYS A 116 -11.23 -5.90 10.47
C LYS A 116 -12.39 -5.01 10.92
N ASP A 117 -12.11 -3.78 11.32
CA ASP A 117 -13.11 -2.87 11.83
C ASP A 117 -13.81 -2.13 10.68
N PRO A 118 -15.15 -2.20 10.58
CA PRO A 118 -15.90 -1.45 9.57
C PRO A 118 -15.68 0.05 9.61
N GLN A 119 -15.48 0.63 10.78
CA GLN A 119 -15.23 2.07 10.90
C GLN A 119 -13.89 2.47 10.29
N ASP A 120 -12.87 1.64 10.45
CA ASP A 120 -11.56 1.85 9.82
C ASP A 120 -11.68 1.77 8.30
N HIS A 121 -12.49 0.84 7.80
CA HIS A 121 -12.76 0.69 6.36
C HIS A 121 -13.44 1.94 5.80
N ILE A 122 -14.44 2.47 6.50
CA ILE A 122 -15.16 3.69 6.09
C ILE A 122 -14.20 4.89 6.07
N ARG A 123 -13.35 5.03 7.09
CA ARG A 123 -12.34 6.08 7.15
C ARG A 123 -11.35 5.97 5.99
N LEU A 124 -10.90 4.75 5.69
CA LEU A 124 -10.01 4.49 4.57
C LEU A 124 -10.64 4.92 3.25
N VAL A 125 -11.90 4.56 3.02
CA VAL A 125 -12.61 4.91 1.79
C VAL A 125 -12.77 6.43 1.66
N LYS A 126 -13.09 7.13 2.74
CA LYS A 126 -13.16 8.60 2.74
C LYS A 126 -11.81 9.23 2.39
N LEU A 127 -10.74 8.68 2.93
CA LEU A 127 -9.39 9.16 2.65
C LEU A 127 -9.01 8.89 1.19
N LEU A 128 -9.29 7.70 0.67
CA LEU A 128 -9.03 7.36 -0.72
C LEU A 128 -9.85 8.23 -1.69
N ASP A 129 -11.11 8.55 -1.38
CA ASP A 129 -11.90 9.50 -2.15
C ASP A 129 -11.24 10.86 -2.25
N TYR A 130 -10.78 11.37 -1.12
CA TYR A 130 -10.11 12.65 -1.05
C TYR A 130 -8.83 12.66 -1.87
N LEU A 131 -8.02 11.60 -1.74
CA LEU A 131 -6.76 11.46 -2.49
C LEU A 131 -7.01 11.33 -3.99
N LYS A 132 -8.05 10.62 -4.38
CA LYS A 132 -8.46 10.52 -5.79
C LYS A 132 -8.82 11.89 -6.36
N LYS A 133 -9.59 12.67 -5.64
CA LYS A 133 -10.03 13.99 -6.12
C LYS A 133 -8.88 14.98 -6.25
N LYS A 134 -7.93 14.94 -5.33
CA LYS A 134 -6.90 15.97 -5.22
C LYS A 134 -5.57 15.59 -5.86
N TYR A 135 -5.13 14.34 -5.73
CA TYR A 135 -3.77 13.93 -6.07
C TYR A 135 -3.65 12.82 -7.08
N VAL A 136 -4.56 11.87 -7.08
CA VAL A 136 -4.49 10.66 -7.92
C VAL A 136 -5.79 10.52 -8.70
N PRO A 137 -6.01 11.34 -9.75
CA PRO A 137 -7.30 11.41 -10.44
C PRO A 137 -7.72 10.09 -11.10
N ASN A 138 -6.77 9.25 -11.46
CA ASN A 138 -7.02 7.94 -12.06
C ASN A 138 -7.00 6.78 -11.03
N LEU A 139 -7.14 7.08 -9.74
CA LEU A 139 -7.15 6.05 -8.71
C LEU A 139 -8.27 5.04 -8.95
N GLU A 140 -7.89 3.77 -9.02
CA GLU A 140 -8.82 2.65 -9.07
C GLU A 140 -8.74 1.88 -7.76
N VAL A 141 -9.90 1.48 -7.24
CA VAL A 141 -10.01 0.78 -5.96
C VAL A 141 -10.86 -0.46 -6.15
N ILE A 142 -10.33 -1.59 -5.71
CA ILE A 142 -11.03 -2.87 -5.66
C ILE A 142 -11.25 -3.21 -4.19
N ASP A 143 -12.50 -3.18 -3.78
CA ASP A 143 -12.93 -3.40 -2.40
C ASP A 143 -13.77 -4.67 -2.35
N ASN A 144 -13.34 -5.67 -1.57
CA ASN A 144 -14.02 -6.95 -1.46
C ASN A 144 -15.39 -6.87 -0.76
N THR A 145 -15.70 -5.76 -0.09
CA THR A 145 -17.01 -5.54 0.53
C THR A 145 -18.02 -4.89 -0.42
N GLY A 146 -17.54 -4.27 -1.51
CA GLY A 146 -18.37 -3.47 -2.40
C GLY A 146 -18.69 -2.06 -1.89
N TYR A 147 -18.20 -1.69 -0.72
CA TYR A 147 -18.49 -0.38 -0.13
C TYR A 147 -17.94 0.78 -0.97
N TRP A 148 -16.79 0.61 -1.59
CA TRP A 148 -16.22 1.65 -2.47
C TRP A 148 -17.17 2.07 -3.58
N SER A 149 -17.83 1.10 -4.22
CA SER A 149 -18.74 1.37 -5.34
C SER A 149 -20.13 1.80 -4.88
N GLY A 150 -20.68 1.11 -3.87
CA GLY A 150 -22.07 1.30 -3.44
C GLY A 150 -22.28 2.32 -2.33
N ARG A 151 -21.27 2.56 -1.52
CA ARG A 151 -21.32 3.46 -0.34
C ARG A 151 -22.43 3.11 0.65
N ASP A 152 -22.81 1.86 0.68
CA ASP A 152 -23.86 1.34 1.55
C ASP A 152 -23.26 0.65 2.76
N GLU A 153 -23.38 1.28 3.92
CA GLU A 153 -22.83 0.76 5.18
C GLU A 153 -23.52 -0.53 5.65
N SER A 154 -24.69 -0.88 5.07
CA SER A 154 -25.39 -2.10 5.40
C SER A 154 -24.60 -3.37 5.06
N VAL A 155 -23.63 -3.29 4.15
CA VAL A 155 -22.74 -4.43 3.84
C VAL A 155 -21.96 -4.90 5.08
N PHE A 156 -21.65 -4.00 5.99
CA PHE A 156 -20.97 -4.33 7.24
C PHE A 156 -21.93 -4.90 8.29
N GLN A 157 -23.15 -4.38 8.34
CA GLN A 157 -24.19 -4.82 9.28
C GLN A 157 -24.63 -6.25 8.98
N VAL A 158 -24.83 -6.60 7.71
CA VAL A 158 -25.21 -7.97 7.30
C VAL A 158 -24.16 -8.99 7.76
N LYS A 159 -22.88 -8.67 7.61
CA LYS A 159 -21.79 -9.54 8.07
C LYS A 159 -21.78 -9.70 9.60
N SER A 160 -22.04 -8.63 10.35
CA SER A 160 -22.12 -8.68 11.81
C SER A 160 -23.27 -9.58 12.28
N LEU A 161 -24.44 -9.46 11.66
CA LEU A 161 -25.61 -10.29 11.99
C LEU A 161 -25.37 -11.77 11.69
N GLN A 162 -24.70 -12.10 10.59
CA GLN A 162 -24.34 -13.48 10.27
C GLN A 162 -23.36 -14.08 11.27
N LEU A 163 -22.47 -13.29 11.83
CA LEU A 163 -21.53 -13.73 12.85
C LEU A 163 -22.18 -13.93 14.22
N THR A 164 -23.24 -13.20 14.54
CA THR A 164 -23.94 -13.26 15.82
C THR A 164 -25.06 -14.31 15.85
N SER A 165 -25.51 -14.79 14.71
CA SER A 165 -26.58 -15.80 14.60
C SER A 165 -26.09 -17.26 14.67
N ARG A 166 -24.83 -17.47 14.96
CA ARG A 166 -24.25 -18.81 15.13
C ARG A 166 -24.06 -19.16 16.61
#